data_46546126403afda3f2eac5cbb59d2ca3
#
_entry.id   46546126403afda3f2eac5cbb59d2ca3
#
_cell.length_a   1.000
_cell.length_b   1.000
_cell.length_c   1.000
_cell.angle_alpha   90.00
_cell.angle_beta   90.00
_cell.angle_gamma   90.00
#
_symmetry.space_group_name_H-M   'P 1'
#
loop_
_entity.id
_entity.type
_entity.pdbx_description
1 polymer ?
#
loop_
_entity_poly.entity_id
_entity_poly.type
_entity_poly.pdbx_seq_one_letter_code
_entity_poly.pdbx_strand_id
1 'polypeptide(L)'
;LLGWFHKKDLKNFKTIIFFHGNAGSLENRIHKINHFKDININFLIVAWRGFSENQGKPSEKGLYEDGESSIKWLNKKGIKNENIILYGESLGTGIATHLAQNNNFAGVILESPFTSMIDAAKNVYPYFPINILLKDKYENDKKIRNIKSPILIMHGEKDKIVPFWMGKKLYELANKPKYSYFPKNDNHMMEYNKNLIETLNSFFKSLN
;
A
#
# COMPACT_ATOMS: atom_id res chain seq x y z
N LEU A 1 6.85 -5.29 16.45
CA LEU A 1 6.34 -4.06 15.84
C LEU A 1 5.09 -3.58 16.57
N LEU A 2 4.96 -2.26 16.73
CA LEU A 2 3.73 -1.62 17.19
C LEU A 2 2.69 -1.64 16.07
N GLY A 3 1.45 -1.94 16.40
CA GLY A 3 0.35 -1.90 15.43
C GLY A 3 -1.01 -1.77 16.13
N TRP A 4 -1.98 -1.24 15.42
CA TRP A 4 -3.37 -1.15 15.87
C TRP A 4 -4.23 -2.10 15.07
N PHE A 5 -4.97 -2.96 15.78
CA PHE A 5 -5.85 -3.94 15.17
C PHE A 5 -7.30 -3.69 15.56
N HIS A 6 -8.09 -3.24 14.60
CA HIS A 6 -9.53 -3.11 14.74
C HIS A 6 -10.22 -4.38 14.24
N LYS A 7 -10.66 -5.21 15.18
CA LYS A 7 -11.35 -6.47 14.92
C LYS A 7 -12.86 -6.24 14.96
N LYS A 8 -13.55 -6.54 13.86
CA LYS A 8 -15.02 -6.64 13.80
C LYS A 8 -15.48 -8.10 13.81
N ASP A 9 -15.18 -8.81 12.73
CA ASP A 9 -15.53 -10.23 12.57
C ASP A 9 -14.46 -10.92 11.71
N LEU A 10 -13.62 -11.75 12.34
CA LEU A 10 -12.53 -12.45 11.65
C LEU A 10 -13.02 -13.60 10.77
N LYS A 11 -14.24 -14.09 10.99
CA LYS A 11 -14.79 -15.23 10.27
C LYS A 11 -15.45 -14.78 8.95
N ASN A 12 -16.17 -13.67 8.98
CA ASN A 12 -17.04 -13.26 7.87
C ASN A 12 -16.46 -12.08 7.07
N PHE A 13 -15.55 -11.28 7.65
CA PHE A 13 -15.02 -10.09 6.99
C PHE A 13 -13.57 -10.25 6.62
N LYS A 14 -13.19 -9.73 5.44
CA LYS A 14 -11.79 -9.61 5.02
C LYS A 14 -11.03 -8.67 5.95
N THR A 15 -9.71 -8.76 5.92
CA THR A 15 -8.82 -7.96 6.76
C THR A 15 -7.89 -7.12 5.91
N ILE A 16 -7.91 -5.80 6.06
CA ILE A 16 -6.89 -4.92 5.50
C ILE A 16 -5.65 -4.95 6.38
N ILE A 17 -4.47 -5.12 5.77
CA ILE A 17 -3.20 -4.68 6.35
C ILE A 17 -2.81 -3.38 5.67
N PHE A 18 -2.72 -2.31 6.44
CA PHE A 18 -2.34 -1.00 5.95
C PHE A 18 -0.85 -0.72 6.21
N PHE A 19 -0.11 -0.54 5.15
CA PHE A 19 1.30 -0.21 5.10
C PHE A 19 1.47 1.28 4.82
N HIS A 20 1.81 2.07 5.84
CA HIS A 20 1.85 3.53 5.76
C HIS A 20 3.05 4.06 4.96
N GLY A 21 2.99 5.34 4.57
CA GLY A 21 4.06 6.06 3.87
C GLY A 21 5.27 6.38 4.76
N ASN A 22 6.25 7.09 4.18
CA ASN A 22 7.55 7.39 4.81
C ASN A 22 7.49 8.48 5.89
N ALA A 23 6.35 9.11 6.15
CA ALA A 23 6.24 10.23 7.08
C ALA A 23 5.21 9.99 8.17
N GLY A 24 5.47 10.58 9.34
CA GLY A 24 4.56 10.57 10.47
C GLY A 24 4.53 9.26 11.26
N SER A 25 3.57 9.20 12.17
CA SER A 25 3.31 8.06 13.05
C SER A 25 1.95 7.43 12.73
N LEU A 26 1.57 6.40 13.47
CA LEU A 26 0.25 5.75 13.34
C LEU A 26 -0.89 6.74 13.59
N GLU A 27 -0.72 7.67 14.52
CA GLU A 27 -1.70 8.69 14.89
C GLU A 27 -2.07 9.59 13.70
N ASN A 28 -1.11 9.87 12.82
CA ASN A 28 -1.35 10.65 11.61
C ASN A 28 -2.28 9.94 10.60
N ARG A 29 -2.57 8.66 10.82
CA ARG A 29 -3.45 7.83 9.96
C ARG A 29 -4.84 7.62 10.54
N ILE A 30 -5.15 8.16 11.73
CA ILE A 30 -6.45 8.01 12.40
C ILE A 30 -7.59 8.49 11.49
N HIS A 31 -7.40 9.59 10.76
CA HIS A 31 -8.41 10.11 9.85
C HIS A 31 -8.78 9.09 8.75
N LYS A 32 -7.79 8.38 8.18
CA LYS A 32 -8.02 7.32 7.18
C LYS A 32 -8.72 6.10 7.82
N ILE A 33 -8.23 5.67 8.98
CA ILE A 33 -8.79 4.52 9.71
C ILE A 33 -10.27 4.75 10.02
N ASN A 34 -10.65 5.98 10.37
CA ASN A 34 -12.03 6.32 10.68
C ASN A 34 -12.99 6.10 9.50
N HIS A 35 -12.53 6.18 8.25
CA HIS A 35 -13.36 5.86 7.09
C HIS A 35 -13.64 4.36 6.94
N PHE A 36 -12.83 3.49 7.55
CA PHE A 36 -13.03 2.03 7.51
C PHE A 36 -13.87 1.50 8.68
N LYS A 37 -14.11 2.32 9.73
CA LYS A 37 -14.83 1.85 10.93
C LYS A 37 -16.29 1.43 10.65
N ASP A 38 -16.93 2.03 9.64
CA ASP A 38 -18.33 1.75 9.29
C ASP A 38 -18.46 0.69 8.17
N ILE A 39 -17.33 0.26 7.60
CA ILE A 39 -17.28 -0.78 6.57
C ILE A 39 -17.15 -2.15 7.24
N ASN A 40 -17.74 -3.19 6.65
CA ASN A 40 -17.63 -4.58 7.12
C ASN A 40 -16.25 -5.18 6.78
N ILE A 41 -15.22 -4.69 7.48
CA ILE A 41 -13.82 -5.09 7.29
C ILE A 41 -13.07 -5.05 8.62
N ASN A 42 -12.11 -5.96 8.81
CA ASN A 42 -11.12 -5.86 9.87
C ASN A 42 -9.94 -5.03 9.37
N PHE A 43 -9.25 -4.33 10.24
CA PHE A 43 -8.20 -3.41 9.85
C PHE A 43 -6.98 -3.53 10.77
N LEU A 44 -5.81 -3.80 10.20
CA LEU A 44 -4.52 -3.78 10.88
C LEU A 44 -3.64 -2.71 10.24
N ILE A 45 -3.15 -1.77 11.02
CA ILE A 45 -2.06 -0.88 10.65
C ILE A 45 -0.84 -1.19 11.49
N VAL A 46 0.33 -1.23 10.86
CA VAL A 46 1.60 -1.55 11.52
C VAL A 46 2.60 -0.45 11.25
N ALA A 47 3.27 0.01 12.31
CA ALA A 47 4.42 0.89 12.19
C ALA A 47 5.68 0.10 11.82
N TRP A 48 6.48 0.64 10.91
CA TRP A 48 7.75 0.04 10.50
C TRP A 48 8.82 0.13 11.59
N ARG A 49 9.86 -0.71 11.47
CA ARG A 49 11.10 -0.50 12.21
C ARG A 49 11.63 0.92 12.00
N GLY A 50 12.05 1.59 13.07
CA GLY A 50 12.51 2.98 13.06
C GLY A 50 11.38 4.03 13.01
N PHE A 51 10.09 3.64 13.07
CA PHE A 51 8.93 4.53 13.15
C PHE A 51 8.09 4.24 14.38
N SER A 52 7.36 5.24 14.90
CA SER A 52 6.40 5.09 16.02
C SER A 52 6.98 4.25 17.18
N GLU A 53 8.11 4.65 17.73
CA GLU A 53 8.80 3.98 18.86
C GLU A 53 9.39 2.59 18.55
N ASN A 54 9.18 2.02 17.37
CA ASN A 54 9.85 0.78 16.99
C ASN A 54 11.35 1.00 16.79
N GLN A 55 12.15 0.14 17.39
CA GLN A 55 13.60 0.16 17.23
C GLN A 55 14.02 -0.28 15.82
N GLY A 56 15.27 0.01 15.46
CA GLY A 56 15.88 -0.41 14.21
C GLY A 56 16.00 0.71 13.18
N LYS A 57 16.58 0.37 12.03
CA LYS A 57 16.73 1.30 10.90
C LYS A 57 15.90 0.80 9.71
N PRO A 58 15.11 1.67 9.07
CA PRO A 58 14.39 1.31 7.86
C PRO A 58 15.35 0.91 6.74
N SER A 59 15.01 -0.13 6.00
CA SER A 59 15.66 -0.54 4.76
C SER A 59 14.66 -1.33 3.93
N GLU A 60 14.84 -1.42 2.63
CA GLU A 60 13.95 -2.18 1.74
C GLU A 60 13.72 -3.61 2.26
N LYS A 61 14.81 -4.35 2.53
CA LYS A 61 14.73 -5.70 3.07
C LYS A 61 14.01 -5.73 4.42
N GLY A 62 14.37 -4.81 5.32
CA GLY A 62 13.76 -4.75 6.65
C GLY A 62 12.27 -4.49 6.61
N LEU A 63 11.81 -3.57 5.75
CA LEU A 63 10.38 -3.28 5.62
C LEU A 63 9.60 -4.47 5.01
N TYR A 64 10.21 -5.23 4.11
CA TYR A 64 9.63 -6.48 3.61
C TYR A 64 9.45 -7.51 4.72
N GLU A 65 10.47 -7.72 5.55
CA GLU A 65 10.41 -8.60 6.73
C GLU A 65 9.32 -8.16 7.73
N ASP A 66 9.15 -6.85 7.92
CA ASP A 66 8.11 -6.28 8.79
C ASP A 66 6.70 -6.59 8.23
N GLY A 67 6.54 -6.44 6.91
CA GLY A 67 5.29 -6.79 6.23
C GLY A 67 4.98 -8.29 6.32
N GLU A 68 5.96 -9.16 6.07
CA GLU A 68 5.82 -10.62 6.22
C GLU A 68 5.45 -11.01 7.65
N SER A 69 6.07 -10.37 8.64
CA SER A 69 5.77 -10.61 10.06
C SER A 69 4.33 -10.25 10.40
N SER A 70 3.81 -9.18 9.81
CA SER A 70 2.42 -8.75 9.99
C SER A 70 1.43 -9.75 9.39
N ILE A 71 1.72 -10.29 8.20
CA ILE A 71 0.94 -11.37 7.58
C ILE A 71 0.98 -12.63 8.46
N LYS A 72 2.17 -13.05 8.88
CA LYS A 72 2.34 -14.23 9.77
C LYS A 72 1.55 -14.08 11.08
N TRP A 73 1.48 -12.86 11.62
CA TRP A 73 0.70 -12.58 12.82
C TRP A 73 -0.82 -12.76 12.56
N LEU A 74 -1.35 -12.29 11.44
CA LEU A 74 -2.74 -12.52 11.06
C LEU A 74 -3.03 -14.01 10.78
N ASN A 75 -2.10 -14.71 10.11
CA ASN A 75 -2.25 -16.15 9.86
C ASN A 75 -2.32 -16.94 11.17
N LYS A 76 -1.53 -16.59 12.20
CA LYS A 76 -1.63 -17.20 13.53
C LYS A 76 -2.98 -16.93 14.24
N LYS A 77 -3.73 -15.90 13.80
CA LYS A 77 -5.11 -15.64 14.27
C LYS A 77 -6.17 -16.32 13.41
N GLY A 78 -5.76 -17.19 12.48
CA GLY A 78 -6.66 -17.94 11.60
C GLY A 78 -7.10 -17.20 10.34
N ILE A 79 -6.54 -16.01 10.05
CA ILE A 79 -6.87 -15.23 8.85
C ILE A 79 -5.91 -15.67 7.74
N LYS A 80 -6.44 -16.35 6.73
CA LYS A 80 -5.65 -16.80 5.57
C LYS A 80 -5.38 -15.67 4.58
N ASN A 81 -4.35 -15.82 3.73
CA ASN A 81 -3.97 -14.79 2.75
C ASN A 81 -5.12 -14.41 1.81
N GLU A 82 -5.95 -15.37 1.40
CA GLU A 82 -7.14 -15.13 0.57
C GLU A 82 -8.22 -14.24 1.22
N ASN A 83 -8.08 -13.98 2.51
CA ASN A 83 -8.93 -13.04 3.27
C ASN A 83 -8.20 -11.75 3.67
N ILE A 84 -6.97 -11.56 3.21
CA ILE A 84 -6.17 -10.37 3.49
C ILE A 84 -6.15 -9.47 2.25
N ILE A 85 -6.38 -8.17 2.45
CA ILE A 85 -6.19 -7.12 1.47
C ILE A 85 -4.93 -6.34 1.87
N LEU A 86 -3.94 -6.29 0.98
CA LEU A 86 -2.74 -5.48 1.19
C LEU A 86 -3.01 -4.07 0.73
N TYR A 87 -2.90 -3.10 1.62
CA TYR A 87 -3.05 -1.68 1.30
C TYR A 87 -1.74 -0.95 1.54
N GLY A 88 -1.10 -0.46 0.49
CA GLY A 88 0.10 0.37 0.58
C GLY A 88 -0.18 1.83 0.26
N GLU A 89 0.35 2.74 1.09
CA GLU A 89 0.37 4.19 0.86
C GLU A 89 1.79 4.64 0.58
N SER A 90 2.06 5.32 -0.53
CA SER A 90 3.38 5.87 -0.86
C SER A 90 4.50 4.83 -0.70
N LEU A 91 5.44 4.97 0.24
CA LEU A 91 6.47 3.96 0.55
C LEU A 91 5.86 2.57 0.80
N GLY A 92 4.72 2.50 1.48
CA GLY A 92 4.00 1.24 1.75
C GLY A 92 3.58 0.49 0.50
N THR A 93 3.46 1.16 -0.65
CA THR A 93 3.16 0.51 -1.94
C THR A 93 4.27 -0.43 -2.38
N GLY A 94 5.54 -0.10 -2.05
CA GLY A 94 6.69 -0.96 -2.29
C GLY A 94 6.59 -2.28 -1.54
N ILE A 95 6.12 -2.23 -0.29
CA ILE A 95 5.95 -3.41 0.56
C ILE A 95 4.74 -4.24 0.08
N ALA A 96 3.59 -3.60 -0.14
CA ALA A 96 2.40 -4.28 -0.64
C ALA A 96 2.66 -5.00 -1.97
N THR A 97 3.35 -4.35 -2.92
CA THR A 97 3.74 -4.92 -4.21
C THR A 97 4.68 -6.10 -4.05
N HIS A 98 5.69 -5.99 -3.17
CA HIS A 98 6.65 -7.07 -2.91
C HIS A 98 5.95 -8.31 -2.33
N LEU A 99 5.08 -8.13 -1.34
CA LEU A 99 4.38 -9.25 -0.69
C LEU A 99 3.39 -9.94 -1.64
N ALA A 100 2.74 -9.16 -2.51
CA ALA A 100 1.72 -9.68 -3.42
C ALA A 100 2.29 -10.45 -4.63
N GLN A 101 3.54 -10.20 -5.06
CA GLN A 101 4.09 -10.77 -6.30
C GLN A 101 4.19 -12.30 -6.32
N ASN A 102 4.30 -12.93 -5.15
CA ASN A 102 4.50 -14.38 -5.01
C ASN A 102 3.37 -15.08 -4.25
N ASN A 103 2.34 -14.35 -3.85
CA ASN A 103 1.26 -14.86 -3.02
C ASN A 103 -0.09 -14.36 -3.51
N ASN A 104 -1.13 -15.19 -3.36
CA ASN A 104 -2.49 -14.79 -3.64
C ASN A 104 -3.13 -14.19 -2.39
N PHE A 105 -3.53 -12.93 -2.49
CA PHE A 105 -4.28 -12.20 -1.49
C PHE A 105 -5.71 -11.93 -2.00
N ALA A 106 -6.61 -11.54 -1.09
CA ALA A 106 -7.96 -11.12 -1.50
C ALA A 106 -7.92 -9.96 -2.49
N GLY A 107 -7.01 -9.02 -2.28
CA GLY A 107 -6.81 -7.88 -3.16
C GLY A 107 -5.59 -7.05 -2.76
N VAL A 108 -5.21 -6.13 -3.62
CA VAL A 108 -4.11 -5.18 -3.41
C VAL A 108 -4.60 -3.77 -3.72
N ILE A 109 -4.33 -2.82 -2.83
CA ILE A 109 -4.63 -1.39 -3.01
C ILE A 109 -3.31 -0.63 -2.93
N LEU A 110 -3.02 0.17 -3.95
CA LEU A 110 -1.83 1.02 -4.01
C LEU A 110 -2.27 2.48 -4.13
N GLU A 111 -2.01 3.26 -3.07
CA GLU A 111 -2.30 4.70 -2.99
C GLU A 111 -1.02 5.49 -3.22
N SER A 112 -1.03 6.39 -4.22
CA SER A 112 0.11 7.22 -4.63
C SER A 112 1.40 6.41 -4.84
N PRO A 113 1.35 5.31 -5.65
CA PRO A 113 2.46 4.41 -5.83
C PRO A 113 3.52 4.99 -6.76
N PHE A 114 4.78 4.54 -6.56
CA PHE A 114 5.93 4.85 -7.42
C PHE A 114 6.39 3.61 -8.20
N THR A 115 6.96 3.82 -9.39
CA THR A 115 7.53 2.73 -10.23
C THR A 115 8.76 2.10 -9.59
N SER A 116 9.69 2.95 -9.14
CA SER A 116 10.85 2.57 -8.35
C SER A 116 11.32 3.78 -7.53
N MET A 117 12.06 3.52 -6.45
CA MET A 117 12.67 4.63 -5.70
C MET A 117 13.74 5.35 -6.53
N ILE A 118 14.34 4.65 -7.49
CA ILE A 118 15.27 5.25 -8.47
C ILE A 118 14.54 6.29 -9.32
N ASP A 119 13.39 5.96 -9.89
CA ASP A 119 12.62 6.88 -10.73
C ASP A 119 12.12 8.08 -9.91
N ALA A 120 11.63 7.83 -8.70
CA ALA A 120 11.19 8.88 -7.79
C ALA A 120 12.34 9.85 -7.44
N ALA A 121 13.52 9.32 -7.10
CA ALA A 121 14.69 10.13 -6.78
C ALA A 121 15.25 10.89 -7.99
N LYS A 122 15.25 10.30 -9.18
CA LYS A 122 15.66 10.99 -10.42
C LYS A 122 14.76 12.18 -10.76
N ASN A 123 13.48 12.10 -10.43
CA ASN A 123 12.57 13.22 -10.63
C ASN A 123 12.95 14.45 -9.79
N VAL A 124 13.55 14.23 -8.60
CA VAL A 124 14.00 15.29 -7.70
C VAL A 124 15.46 15.69 -7.97
N TYR A 125 16.31 14.72 -8.32
CA TYR A 125 17.75 14.87 -8.48
C TYR A 125 18.23 14.36 -9.86
N PRO A 126 17.85 15.01 -10.98
CA PRO A 126 18.06 14.46 -12.33
C PRO A 126 19.54 14.34 -12.73
N TYR A 127 20.42 15.12 -12.14
CA TYR A 127 21.86 15.15 -12.48
C TYR A 127 22.73 14.22 -11.62
N PHE A 128 22.15 13.53 -10.63
CA PHE A 128 22.92 12.64 -9.76
C PHE A 128 22.86 11.19 -10.26
N PRO A 129 23.95 10.40 -10.06
CA PRO A 129 24.01 8.99 -10.43
C PRO A 129 23.21 8.10 -9.44
N ILE A 130 21.90 8.35 -9.35
CA ILE A 130 20.96 7.74 -8.38
C ILE A 130 21.02 6.21 -8.42
N ASN A 131 21.20 5.61 -9.59
CA ASN A 131 21.25 4.16 -9.76
C ASN A 131 22.38 3.51 -8.94
N ILE A 132 23.49 4.24 -8.71
CA ILE A 132 24.68 3.77 -7.98
C ILE A 132 24.54 4.09 -6.49
N LEU A 133 24.00 5.27 -6.16
CA LEU A 133 23.94 5.78 -4.80
C LEU A 133 22.83 5.14 -3.97
N LEU A 134 21.70 4.79 -4.61
CA LEU A 134 20.52 4.31 -3.91
C LEU A 134 20.59 2.79 -3.68
N LYS A 135 20.59 2.39 -2.40
CA LYS A 135 20.57 0.97 -1.99
C LYS A 135 19.17 0.37 -2.07
N ASP A 136 18.18 1.08 -1.53
CA ASP A 136 16.80 0.66 -1.44
C ASP A 136 16.04 1.11 -2.69
N LYS A 137 15.75 0.20 -3.59
CA LYS A 137 15.26 0.52 -4.94
C LYS A 137 13.75 0.33 -5.11
N TYR A 138 13.14 -0.58 -4.37
CA TYR A 138 11.70 -0.89 -4.42
C TYR A 138 11.15 -0.98 -5.85
N GLU A 139 11.73 -1.79 -6.70
CA GLU A 139 11.40 -1.90 -8.15
C GLU A 139 9.98 -2.46 -8.37
N ASN A 140 8.96 -1.62 -8.13
CA ASN A 140 7.55 -2.01 -8.21
C ASN A 140 7.10 -2.31 -9.63
N ASP A 141 7.65 -1.61 -10.63
CA ASP A 141 7.38 -1.82 -12.05
C ASP A 141 7.76 -3.23 -12.53
N LYS A 142 8.78 -3.83 -11.93
CA LYS A 142 9.18 -5.22 -12.21
C LYS A 142 8.29 -6.22 -11.49
N LYS A 143 7.91 -5.93 -10.25
CA LYS A 143 7.17 -6.85 -9.36
C LYS A 143 5.68 -6.90 -9.69
N ILE A 144 5.06 -5.77 -10.07
CA ILE A 144 3.60 -5.67 -10.27
C ILE A 144 3.07 -6.64 -11.34
N ARG A 145 3.88 -6.97 -12.33
CA ARG A 145 3.56 -7.94 -13.39
C ARG A 145 3.34 -9.37 -12.88
N ASN A 146 3.84 -9.68 -11.68
CA ASN A 146 3.71 -10.99 -11.05
C ASN A 146 2.52 -11.08 -10.09
N ILE A 147 1.83 -9.96 -9.82
CA ILE A 147 0.66 -9.92 -8.95
C ILE A 147 -0.52 -10.54 -9.70
N LYS A 148 -1.14 -11.57 -9.10
CA LYS A 148 -2.32 -12.25 -9.63
C LYS A 148 -3.61 -11.82 -8.94
N SER A 149 -3.51 -11.25 -7.75
CA SER A 149 -4.65 -10.74 -6.97
C SER A 149 -5.29 -9.54 -7.68
N PRO A 150 -6.61 -9.32 -7.54
CA PRO A 150 -7.26 -8.08 -7.97
C PRO A 150 -6.54 -6.86 -7.39
N ILE A 151 -6.31 -5.85 -8.22
CA ILE A 151 -5.55 -4.67 -7.82
C ILE A 151 -6.30 -3.37 -8.11
N LEU A 152 -6.32 -2.47 -7.12
CA LEU A 152 -6.79 -1.09 -7.27
C LEU A 152 -5.61 -0.13 -7.13
N ILE A 153 -5.40 0.72 -8.12
CA ILE A 153 -4.37 1.78 -8.10
C ILE A 153 -5.06 3.13 -8.02
N MET A 154 -4.71 3.89 -6.99
CA MET A 154 -5.26 5.21 -6.73
C MET A 154 -4.13 6.24 -6.73
N HIS A 155 -4.29 7.36 -7.49
CA HIS A 155 -3.24 8.37 -7.59
C HIS A 155 -3.81 9.72 -8.01
N GLY A 156 -3.52 10.78 -7.24
CA GLY A 156 -3.94 12.13 -7.57
C GLY A 156 -3.14 12.70 -8.75
N GLU A 157 -3.82 13.28 -9.76
CA GLU A 157 -3.13 13.83 -10.94
C GLU A 157 -2.23 15.04 -10.63
N LYS A 158 -2.46 15.72 -9.47
CA LYS A 158 -1.64 16.85 -9.02
C LYS A 158 -0.56 16.45 -8.01
N ASP A 159 -0.24 15.16 -7.89
CA ASP A 159 0.83 14.69 -7.01
C ASP A 159 2.19 15.24 -7.46
N LYS A 160 2.81 16.06 -6.58
CA LYS A 160 4.14 16.68 -6.79
C LYS A 160 5.26 15.92 -6.08
N ILE A 161 4.93 14.94 -5.24
CA ILE A 161 5.91 14.13 -4.48
C ILE A 161 6.26 12.89 -5.27
N VAL A 162 5.23 12.12 -5.67
CA VAL A 162 5.35 10.97 -6.57
C VAL A 162 4.59 11.33 -7.85
N PRO A 163 5.26 11.62 -8.97
CA PRO A 163 4.59 12.05 -10.20
C PRO A 163 3.52 11.06 -10.66
N PHE A 164 2.35 11.57 -11.01
CA PHE A 164 1.18 10.80 -11.43
C PHE A 164 1.47 9.74 -12.51
N TRP A 165 2.38 10.04 -13.46
CA TRP A 165 2.75 9.08 -14.50
C TRP A 165 3.23 7.74 -13.96
N MET A 166 3.79 7.71 -12.74
CA MET A 166 4.27 6.45 -12.11
C MET A 166 3.10 5.53 -11.75
N GLY A 167 2.04 6.08 -11.13
CA GLY A 167 0.82 5.32 -10.84
C GLY A 167 0.13 4.84 -12.11
N LYS A 168 0.05 5.69 -13.14
CA LYS A 168 -0.50 5.33 -14.45
C LYS A 168 0.30 4.20 -15.09
N LYS A 169 1.63 4.27 -15.08
CA LYS A 169 2.49 3.21 -15.61
C LYS A 169 2.31 1.89 -14.86
N LEU A 170 2.21 1.93 -13.54
CA LEU A 170 1.95 0.71 -12.76
C LEU A 170 0.58 0.12 -13.10
N TYR A 171 -0.45 0.94 -13.28
CA TYR A 171 -1.75 0.48 -13.74
C TYR A 171 -1.67 -0.21 -15.10
N GLU A 172 -0.92 0.35 -16.05
CA GLU A 172 -0.72 -0.27 -17.37
C GLU A 172 -0.05 -1.64 -17.27
N LEU A 173 0.96 -1.77 -16.39
CA LEU A 173 1.75 -3.00 -16.19
C LEU A 173 1.03 -4.09 -15.38
N ALA A 174 0.06 -3.71 -14.56
CA ALA A 174 -0.67 -4.64 -13.70
C ALA A 174 -1.52 -5.63 -14.49
N ASN A 175 -1.65 -6.86 -13.99
CA ASN A 175 -2.52 -7.88 -14.54
C ASN A 175 -4.00 -7.58 -14.22
N LYS A 176 -4.90 -8.14 -15.03
CA LYS A 176 -6.34 -8.15 -14.73
C LYS A 176 -6.67 -9.22 -13.67
N PRO A 177 -7.71 -8.98 -12.82
CA PRO A 177 -8.56 -7.80 -12.78
C PRO A 177 -7.87 -6.61 -12.12
N LYS A 178 -7.95 -5.44 -12.75
CA LYS A 178 -7.35 -4.20 -12.29
C LYS A 178 -8.31 -3.02 -12.39
N TYR A 179 -8.24 -2.14 -11.39
CA TYR A 179 -9.09 -0.98 -11.22
C TYR A 179 -8.22 0.26 -10.99
N SER A 180 -8.75 1.43 -11.31
CA SER A 180 -8.04 2.69 -11.08
C SER A 180 -8.97 3.77 -10.53
N TYR A 181 -8.41 4.68 -9.71
CA TYR A 181 -9.04 5.92 -9.29
C TYR A 181 -8.03 7.05 -9.40
N PHE A 182 -8.20 7.91 -10.41
CA PHE A 182 -7.27 8.99 -10.75
C PHE A 182 -7.98 10.35 -10.69
N PRO A 183 -8.15 10.92 -9.47
CA PRO A 183 -8.84 12.20 -9.31
C PRO A 183 -7.96 13.37 -9.80
N LYS A 184 -8.53 14.23 -10.66
CA LYS A 184 -7.84 15.34 -11.32
C LYS A 184 -7.30 16.40 -10.35
N ASN A 185 -7.92 16.55 -9.19
CA ASN A 185 -7.62 17.63 -8.26
C ASN A 185 -6.82 17.21 -7.04
N ASP A 186 -6.67 15.94 -6.79
CA ASP A 186 -5.97 15.42 -5.62
C ASP A 186 -4.45 15.48 -5.81
N ASN A 187 -3.77 15.65 -4.68
CA ASN A 187 -2.31 15.61 -4.56
C ASN A 187 -1.85 14.26 -3.98
N HIS A 188 -0.62 14.21 -3.44
CA HIS A 188 -0.04 13.00 -2.84
C HIS A 188 -0.86 12.45 -1.67
N MET A 189 -1.42 13.34 -0.84
CA MET A 189 -2.31 12.98 0.27
C MET A 189 -3.75 13.03 -0.24
N MET A 190 -4.20 11.95 -0.86
CA MET A 190 -5.52 11.88 -1.48
C MET A 190 -6.64 12.23 -0.48
N GLU A 191 -7.65 12.95 -0.96
CA GLU A 191 -8.82 13.28 -0.17
C GLU A 191 -9.78 12.10 -0.08
N TYR A 192 -10.10 11.67 1.15
CA TYR A 192 -11.05 10.58 1.40
C TYR A 192 -12.50 11.09 1.30
N ASN A 193 -12.83 11.65 0.15
CA ASN A 193 -14.16 12.12 -0.19
C ASN A 193 -15.10 10.97 -0.59
N LYS A 194 -16.36 11.31 -0.87
CA LYS A 194 -17.41 10.35 -1.22
C LYS A 194 -17.00 9.45 -2.40
N ASN A 195 -16.40 10.02 -3.45
CA ASN A 195 -16.04 9.27 -4.66
C ASN A 195 -14.94 8.23 -4.39
N LEU A 196 -13.93 8.58 -3.57
CA LEU A 196 -12.89 7.64 -3.17
C LEU A 196 -13.50 6.51 -2.32
N ILE A 197 -14.35 6.83 -1.36
CA ILE A 197 -15.01 5.84 -0.50
C ILE A 197 -15.92 4.90 -1.33
N GLU A 198 -16.68 5.43 -2.29
CA GLU A 198 -17.48 4.61 -3.22
C GLU A 198 -16.62 3.68 -4.07
N THR A 199 -15.45 4.18 -4.52
CA THR A 199 -14.46 3.36 -5.27
C THR A 199 -13.93 2.21 -4.42
N LEU A 200 -13.53 2.48 -3.17
CA LEU A 200 -13.07 1.45 -2.23
C LEU A 200 -14.18 0.43 -1.96
N ASN A 201 -15.40 0.87 -1.70
CA ASN A 201 -16.55 -0.02 -1.47
C ASN A 201 -16.84 -0.90 -2.69
N SER A 202 -16.78 -0.35 -3.89
CA SER A 202 -16.96 -1.09 -5.13
C SER A 202 -15.87 -2.13 -5.32
N PHE A 203 -14.62 -1.78 -5.02
CA PHE A 203 -13.51 -2.72 -5.05
C PHE A 203 -13.70 -3.85 -4.03
N PHE A 204 -14.05 -3.54 -2.77
CA PHE A 204 -14.30 -4.57 -1.76
C PHE A 204 -15.43 -5.52 -2.15
N LYS A 205 -16.49 -5.03 -2.78
CA LYS A 205 -17.59 -5.87 -3.29
C LYS A 205 -17.13 -6.81 -4.41
N SER A 206 -16.16 -6.40 -5.23
CA SER A 206 -15.63 -7.24 -6.33
C SER A 206 -14.71 -8.38 -5.85
N LEU A 207 -14.34 -8.39 -4.57
CA LEU A 207 -13.47 -9.40 -3.96
C LEU A 207 -14.23 -10.57 -3.31
N ASN A 208 -15.55 -10.55 -3.36
CA ASN A 208 -16.43 -11.59 -2.76
C ASN A 208 -16.83 -12.63 -3.79
#